data_7cd2edcfabd90388134a3f9a07aa1452
#
_entry.id   7cd2edcfabd90388134a3f9a07aa1452
#
_cell.length_a   1.000
_cell.length_b   1.000
_cell.length_c   1.000
_cell.angle_alpha   90.00
_cell.angle_beta   90.00
_cell.angle_gamma   90.00
#
_symmetry.space_group_name_H-M   'P 1'
#
loop_
_entity.id
_entity.type
_entity.pdbx_description
1 polymer ?
#
loop_
_entity_poly.entity_id
_entity_poly.type
_entity_poly.pdbx_seq_one_letter_code
_entity_poly.pdbx_strand_id
1 'polypeptide(L)'
;IATHLTETIKRHSAELLNRQQVQVLIDNLRNSQPALVDEVVPKLFSLGEIQKVLCNLLRENVSIRDMGTIIEVMSDYGSTVRDTELLTEYVRKSLARAISSRFVPDGKARVITLDPKLEQLIGERVKQTEQGSYVALDQDQVQRLYLSLKAAVENETKKGITPIVLTSPAIRRHFKNVTAQMIPDLVVLSYNEMDTTVEVFSDGVISI
;
A
#
# COMPACT_ATOMS: atom_id res chain seq x y z
N ILE A 1 -26.85 -4.48 -8.95
CA ILE A 1 -26.41 -5.85 -8.49
C ILE A 1 -24.99 -6.11 -8.96
N ALA A 2 -24.65 -5.98 -10.26
CA ALA A 2 -23.29 -6.21 -10.77
C ALA A 2 -22.24 -5.33 -10.11
N THR A 3 -22.51 -4.05 -9.91
CA THR A 3 -21.60 -3.09 -9.28
C THR A 3 -21.30 -3.48 -7.83
N HIS A 4 -22.31 -3.87 -7.06
CA HIS A 4 -22.13 -4.28 -5.66
C HIS A 4 -21.33 -5.58 -5.54
N LEU A 5 -21.57 -6.55 -6.43
CA LEU A 5 -20.80 -7.79 -6.47
C LEU A 5 -19.31 -7.51 -6.79
N THR A 6 -19.06 -6.66 -7.76
CA THR A 6 -17.68 -6.25 -8.13
C THR A 6 -16.96 -5.57 -6.97
N GLU A 7 -17.61 -4.68 -6.25
CA GLU A 7 -17.07 -4.02 -5.06
C GLU A 7 -16.76 -5.02 -3.94
N THR A 8 -17.67 -5.96 -3.69
CA THR A 8 -17.49 -7.02 -2.69
C THR A 8 -16.30 -7.92 -3.05
N ILE A 9 -16.19 -8.35 -4.31
CA ILE A 9 -15.05 -9.16 -4.78
C ILE A 9 -13.73 -8.39 -4.63
N LYS A 10 -13.69 -7.11 -4.98
CA LYS A 10 -12.49 -6.28 -4.82
C LYS A 10 -12.06 -6.18 -3.35
N ARG A 11 -13.02 -5.96 -2.44
CA ARG A 11 -12.76 -5.85 -1.00
C ARG A 11 -12.18 -7.12 -0.40
N HIS A 12 -12.61 -8.29 -0.89
CA HIS A 12 -12.15 -9.59 -0.41
C HIS A 12 -11.12 -10.27 -1.33
N SER A 13 -10.60 -9.57 -2.33
CA SER A 13 -9.68 -10.14 -3.32
C SER A 13 -8.41 -10.74 -2.70
N ALA A 14 -7.90 -10.14 -1.63
CA ALA A 14 -6.74 -10.66 -0.90
C ALA A 14 -7.03 -12.00 -0.19
N GLU A 15 -8.26 -12.21 0.27
CA GLU A 15 -8.68 -13.45 0.94
C GLU A 15 -8.90 -14.58 -0.08
N LEU A 16 -9.27 -14.23 -1.31
CA LEU A 16 -9.50 -15.19 -2.39
C LEU A 16 -8.18 -15.70 -3.00
N LEU A 17 -7.08 -14.96 -2.88
CA LEU A 17 -5.79 -15.33 -3.46
C LEU A 17 -5.08 -16.39 -2.62
N ASN A 18 -5.23 -17.66 -2.98
CA ASN A 18 -4.55 -18.78 -2.36
C ASN A 18 -3.24 -19.15 -3.08
N ARG A 19 -2.43 -20.07 -2.49
CA ARG A 19 -1.14 -20.50 -3.06
C ARG A 19 -1.28 -21.15 -4.45
N GLN A 20 -2.36 -21.87 -4.70
CA GLN A 20 -2.61 -22.49 -6.00
C GLN A 20 -2.82 -21.43 -7.09
N GLN A 21 -3.53 -20.36 -6.78
CA GLN A 21 -3.73 -19.24 -7.71
C GLN A 21 -2.44 -18.46 -7.94
N VAL A 22 -1.61 -18.27 -6.89
CA VAL A 22 -0.27 -17.69 -7.04
C VAL A 22 0.59 -18.56 -7.95
N GLN A 23 0.56 -19.90 -7.81
CA GLN A 23 1.26 -20.80 -8.70
C GLN A 23 0.84 -20.61 -10.16
N VAL A 24 -0.47 -20.49 -10.42
CA VAL A 24 -0.98 -20.24 -11.78
C VAL A 24 -0.47 -18.91 -12.33
N LEU A 25 -0.44 -17.84 -11.53
CA LEU A 25 0.12 -16.55 -11.94
C LEU A 25 1.61 -16.64 -12.28
N ILE A 26 2.38 -17.37 -11.48
CA ILE A 26 3.80 -17.60 -11.71
C ILE A 26 4.03 -18.46 -12.95
N ASP A 27 3.25 -19.50 -13.17
CA ASP A 27 3.36 -20.34 -14.37
C ASP A 27 3.01 -19.58 -15.64
N ASN A 28 2.01 -18.70 -15.59
CA ASN A 28 1.69 -17.80 -16.70
C ASN A 28 2.85 -16.81 -16.99
N LEU A 29 3.47 -16.24 -15.95
CA LEU A 29 4.63 -15.38 -16.12
C LEU A 29 5.83 -16.15 -16.70
N ARG A 30 6.04 -17.41 -16.27
CA ARG A 30 7.13 -18.26 -16.77
C ARG A 30 7.05 -18.49 -18.29
N ASN A 31 5.85 -18.50 -18.86
CA ASN A 31 5.68 -18.64 -20.33
C ASN A 31 6.30 -17.48 -21.11
N SER A 32 6.36 -16.28 -20.53
CA SER A 32 6.92 -15.08 -21.17
C SER A 32 8.29 -14.69 -20.62
N GLN A 33 8.56 -14.95 -19.35
CA GLN A 33 9.78 -14.55 -18.64
C GLN A 33 10.36 -15.71 -17.80
N PRO A 34 10.77 -16.83 -18.43
CA PRO A 34 11.22 -18.03 -17.71
C PRO A 34 12.47 -17.77 -16.85
N ALA A 35 13.44 -17.01 -17.36
CA ALA A 35 14.69 -16.72 -16.63
C ALA A 35 14.42 -15.98 -15.30
N LEU A 36 13.56 -14.98 -15.33
CA LEU A 36 13.17 -14.23 -14.12
C LEU A 36 12.50 -15.13 -13.09
N VAL A 37 11.52 -15.95 -13.53
CA VAL A 37 10.81 -16.84 -12.60
C VAL A 37 11.76 -17.89 -12.01
N ASP A 38 12.65 -18.48 -12.79
CA ASP A 38 13.61 -19.50 -12.32
C ASP A 38 14.69 -18.93 -11.40
N GLU A 39 14.97 -17.65 -11.48
CA GLU A 39 15.83 -16.93 -10.54
C GLU A 39 15.14 -16.73 -9.19
N VAL A 40 13.85 -16.37 -9.19
CA VAL A 40 13.10 -15.95 -8.01
C VAL A 40 12.46 -17.14 -7.28
N VAL A 41 11.85 -18.09 -8.02
CA VAL A 41 11.02 -19.15 -7.43
C VAL A 41 11.65 -20.52 -7.65
N PRO A 42 11.94 -21.29 -6.61
CA PRO A 42 11.81 -20.99 -5.17
C PRO A 42 13.09 -20.43 -4.53
N LYS A 43 14.11 -20.06 -5.33
CA LYS A 43 15.46 -19.76 -4.85
C LYS A 43 15.53 -18.55 -3.91
N LEU A 44 14.87 -17.47 -4.27
CA LEU A 44 14.83 -16.25 -3.46
C LEU A 44 13.58 -16.20 -2.59
N PHE A 45 12.43 -16.55 -3.14
CA PHE A 45 11.14 -16.50 -2.45
C PHE A 45 10.31 -17.76 -2.67
N SER A 46 9.65 -18.19 -1.61
CA SER A 46 8.60 -19.21 -1.65
C SER A 46 7.30 -18.61 -2.23
N LEU A 47 6.41 -19.48 -2.72
CA LEU A 47 5.06 -19.04 -3.13
C LEU A 47 4.30 -18.34 -2.00
N GLY A 48 4.54 -18.72 -0.75
CA GLY A 48 3.90 -18.09 0.41
C GLY A 48 4.38 -16.65 0.65
N GLU A 49 5.65 -16.34 0.41
CA GLU A 49 6.18 -14.98 0.50
C GLU A 49 5.67 -14.11 -0.64
N ILE A 50 5.63 -14.64 -1.87
CA ILE A 50 5.03 -13.96 -3.02
C ILE A 50 3.54 -13.69 -2.75
N GLN A 51 2.79 -14.68 -2.26
CA GLN A 51 1.39 -14.52 -1.87
C GLN A 51 1.21 -13.37 -0.88
N LYS A 52 2.07 -13.24 0.14
CA LYS A 52 1.99 -12.15 1.11
C LYS A 52 2.12 -10.79 0.45
N VAL A 53 3.10 -10.60 -0.43
CA VAL A 53 3.28 -9.33 -1.17
C VAL A 53 2.05 -9.03 -2.03
N LEU A 54 1.56 -10.01 -2.80
CA LEU A 54 0.37 -9.84 -3.64
C LEU A 54 -0.89 -9.51 -2.81
N CYS A 55 -1.08 -10.19 -1.67
CA CYS A 55 -2.19 -9.91 -0.76
C CYS A 55 -2.09 -8.51 -0.14
N ASN A 56 -0.88 -8.04 0.22
CA ASN A 56 -0.69 -6.68 0.72
C ASN A 56 -1.09 -5.63 -0.32
N LEU A 57 -0.71 -5.82 -1.59
CA LEU A 57 -1.14 -4.94 -2.68
C LEU A 57 -2.66 -4.94 -2.85
N LEU A 58 -3.28 -6.13 -2.87
CA LEU A 58 -4.72 -6.27 -3.04
C LEU A 58 -5.54 -5.67 -1.89
N ARG A 59 -5.07 -5.79 -0.63
CA ARG A 59 -5.72 -5.16 0.53
C ARG A 59 -5.83 -3.65 0.40
N GLU A 60 -4.87 -3.05 -0.29
CA GLU A 60 -4.87 -1.60 -0.56
C GLU A 60 -5.37 -1.26 -1.97
N ASN A 61 -6.08 -2.19 -2.62
CA ASN A 61 -6.66 -2.03 -3.96
C ASN A 61 -5.62 -1.72 -5.05
N VAL A 62 -4.37 -2.14 -4.90
CA VAL A 62 -3.35 -2.04 -5.94
C VAL A 62 -3.45 -3.28 -6.85
N SER A 63 -3.43 -3.05 -8.15
CA SER A 63 -3.53 -4.13 -9.15
C SER A 63 -2.26 -4.99 -9.17
N ILE A 64 -2.46 -6.31 -9.21
CA ILE A 64 -1.38 -7.29 -9.34
C ILE A 64 -1.24 -7.82 -10.80
N ARG A 65 -1.81 -7.14 -11.79
CA ARG A 65 -1.77 -7.58 -13.19
C ARG A 65 -0.37 -7.57 -13.77
N ASP A 66 0.45 -6.62 -13.37
CA ASP A 66 1.84 -6.50 -13.80
C ASP A 66 2.75 -7.40 -12.94
N MET A 67 2.56 -8.71 -13.09
CA MET A 67 3.36 -9.71 -12.39
C MET A 67 4.84 -9.61 -12.76
N GLY A 68 5.18 -9.20 -13.99
CA GLY A 68 6.57 -9.03 -14.43
C GLY A 68 7.30 -8.03 -13.57
N THR A 69 6.79 -6.80 -13.46
CA THR A 69 7.35 -5.74 -12.61
C THR A 69 7.40 -6.17 -11.14
N ILE A 70 6.35 -6.82 -10.62
CA ILE A 70 6.30 -7.26 -9.21
C ILE A 70 7.44 -8.25 -8.93
N ILE A 71 7.60 -9.28 -9.75
CA ILE A 71 8.60 -10.31 -9.54
C ILE A 71 10.02 -9.79 -9.80
N GLU A 72 10.21 -8.88 -10.76
CA GLU A 72 11.49 -8.22 -11.03
C GLU A 72 11.96 -7.41 -9.80
N VAL A 73 11.09 -6.59 -9.22
CA VAL A 73 11.42 -5.85 -7.99
C VAL A 73 11.73 -6.80 -6.83
N MET A 74 10.97 -7.89 -6.69
CA MET A 74 11.27 -8.90 -5.68
C MET A 74 12.64 -9.56 -5.92
N SER A 75 13.04 -9.80 -7.17
CA SER A 75 14.37 -10.29 -7.53
C SER A 75 15.47 -9.32 -7.09
N ASP A 76 15.33 -8.05 -7.44
CA ASP A 76 16.32 -7.01 -7.16
C ASP A 76 16.62 -6.85 -5.66
N TYR A 77 15.59 -6.96 -4.82
CA TYR A 77 15.72 -6.78 -3.37
C TYR A 77 15.80 -8.08 -2.58
N GLY A 78 15.56 -9.24 -3.21
CA GLY A 78 15.40 -10.53 -2.52
C GLY A 78 16.63 -11.06 -1.79
N SER A 79 17.83 -10.60 -2.15
CA SER A 79 19.06 -10.94 -1.43
C SER A 79 19.24 -10.18 -0.11
N THR A 80 18.64 -8.99 0.02
CA THR A 80 18.86 -8.06 1.14
C THR A 80 17.63 -7.82 2.01
N VAL A 81 16.45 -7.97 1.46
CA VAL A 81 15.17 -7.66 2.14
C VAL A 81 14.29 -8.91 2.23
N ARG A 82 14.01 -9.35 3.46
CA ARG A 82 13.12 -10.49 3.74
C ARG A 82 11.76 -10.07 4.30
N ASP A 83 11.64 -8.84 4.78
CA ASP A 83 10.37 -8.26 5.24
C ASP A 83 9.43 -8.07 4.04
N THR A 84 8.37 -8.86 3.97
CA THR A 84 7.40 -8.81 2.88
C THR A 84 6.58 -7.51 2.86
N GLU A 85 6.43 -6.82 3.99
CA GLU A 85 5.80 -5.49 4.03
C GLU A 85 6.71 -4.46 3.37
N LEU A 86 8.02 -4.48 3.68
CA LEU A 86 8.99 -3.58 3.07
C LEU A 86 9.16 -3.86 1.57
N LEU A 87 9.20 -5.14 1.18
CA LEU A 87 9.19 -5.52 -0.24
C LEU A 87 7.95 -4.97 -0.97
N THR A 88 6.78 -5.01 -0.30
CA THR A 88 5.56 -4.43 -0.86
C THR A 88 5.73 -2.94 -1.14
N GLU A 89 6.40 -2.18 -0.27
CA GLU A 89 6.67 -0.74 -0.50
C GLU A 89 7.57 -0.51 -1.72
N TYR A 90 8.60 -1.34 -1.93
CA TYR A 90 9.44 -1.26 -3.14
C TYR A 90 8.66 -1.60 -4.41
N VAL A 91 7.81 -2.63 -4.37
CA VAL A 91 6.91 -2.98 -5.47
C VAL A 91 5.96 -1.82 -5.77
N ARG A 92 5.34 -1.23 -4.75
CA ARG A 92 4.43 -0.09 -4.88
C ARG A 92 5.10 1.10 -5.58
N LYS A 93 6.35 1.42 -5.20
CA LYS A 93 7.15 2.46 -5.85
C LYS A 93 7.29 2.20 -7.36
N SER A 94 7.56 0.98 -7.76
CA SER A 94 7.71 0.61 -9.18
C SER A 94 6.37 0.57 -9.92
N LEU A 95 5.25 0.42 -9.20
CA LEU A 95 3.89 0.50 -9.72
C LEU A 95 3.30 1.93 -9.65
N ALA A 96 4.10 2.97 -9.40
CA ALA A 96 3.63 4.35 -9.17
C ALA A 96 2.66 4.83 -10.26
N ARG A 97 2.96 4.58 -11.54
CA ARG A 97 2.08 4.95 -12.66
C ARG A 97 0.71 4.27 -12.59
N ALA A 98 0.68 2.97 -12.28
CA ALA A 98 -0.57 2.22 -12.15
C ALA A 98 -1.38 2.68 -10.93
N ILE A 99 -0.70 2.96 -9.81
CA ILE A 99 -1.30 3.50 -8.58
C ILE A 99 -1.89 4.88 -8.85
N SER A 100 -1.10 5.80 -9.44
CA SER A 100 -1.57 7.15 -9.78
C SER A 100 -2.76 7.12 -10.73
N SER A 101 -2.72 6.32 -11.80
CA SER A 101 -3.84 6.17 -12.75
C SER A 101 -5.12 5.66 -12.08
N ARG A 102 -4.98 4.85 -11.03
CA ARG A 102 -6.13 4.32 -10.31
C ARG A 102 -6.74 5.32 -9.33
N PHE A 103 -5.92 5.98 -8.52
CA PHE A 103 -6.38 6.83 -7.43
C PHE A 103 -6.51 8.30 -7.83
N VAL A 104 -5.82 8.71 -8.90
CA VAL A 104 -5.77 10.09 -9.42
C VAL A 104 -5.93 10.08 -10.95
N PRO A 105 -7.06 9.60 -11.48
CA PRO A 105 -7.24 9.38 -12.91
C PRO A 105 -7.24 10.67 -13.74
N ASP A 106 -7.54 11.81 -13.14
CA ASP A 106 -7.55 13.13 -13.76
C ASP A 106 -6.21 13.86 -13.70
N GLY A 107 -5.17 13.23 -13.10
CA GLY A 107 -3.85 13.81 -12.93
C GLY A 107 -3.75 14.92 -11.89
N LYS A 108 -4.79 15.14 -11.07
CA LYS A 108 -4.84 16.17 -10.04
C LYS A 108 -5.13 15.57 -8.67
N ALA A 109 -4.08 15.29 -7.91
CA ALA A 109 -4.20 14.72 -6.58
C ALA A 109 -4.55 15.80 -5.55
N ARG A 110 -5.77 15.77 -5.04
CA ARG A 110 -6.16 16.54 -3.85
C ARG A 110 -5.94 15.65 -2.64
N VAL A 111 -4.99 16.02 -1.78
CA VAL A 111 -4.51 15.17 -0.71
C VAL A 111 -4.56 15.84 0.64
N ILE A 112 -4.65 15.02 1.68
CA ILE A 112 -4.42 15.40 3.06
C ILE A 112 -2.98 15.02 3.38
N THR A 113 -2.19 15.95 3.90
CA THR A 113 -0.81 15.70 4.31
C THR A 113 -0.70 15.50 5.81
N LEU A 114 0.43 15.00 6.27
CA LEU A 114 0.73 14.91 7.70
C LEU A 114 1.58 16.11 8.14
N ASP A 115 1.33 16.60 9.34
CA ASP A 115 2.25 17.52 9.99
C ASP A 115 3.62 16.85 10.16
N PRO A 116 4.75 17.53 9.89
CA PRO A 116 6.09 16.95 10.03
C PRO A 116 6.39 16.38 11.41
N LYS A 117 5.83 16.96 12.48
CA LYS A 117 5.99 16.43 13.85
C LYS A 117 5.26 15.11 14.03
N LEU A 118 4.09 14.94 13.38
CA LEU A 118 3.37 13.67 13.39
C LEU A 118 4.14 12.59 12.63
N GLU A 119 4.70 12.92 11.46
CA GLU A 119 5.55 11.98 10.72
C GLU A 119 6.76 11.55 11.53
N GLN A 120 7.44 12.50 12.18
CA GLN A 120 8.58 12.22 13.06
C GLN A 120 8.15 11.33 14.23
N LEU A 121 7.06 11.66 14.92
CA LEU A 121 6.53 10.87 16.03
C LEU A 121 6.26 9.42 15.62
N ILE A 122 5.59 9.21 14.48
CA ILE A 122 5.31 7.87 13.97
C ILE A 122 6.64 7.12 13.73
N GLY A 123 7.60 7.75 13.05
CA GLY A 123 8.90 7.15 12.76
C GLY A 123 9.67 6.73 14.03
N GLU A 124 9.69 7.59 15.05
CA GLU A 124 10.36 7.33 16.34
C GLU A 124 9.66 6.23 17.17
N ARG A 125 8.35 6.05 16.97
CA ARG A 125 7.54 5.08 17.72
C ARG A 125 7.42 3.71 17.04
N VAL A 126 8.03 3.51 15.88
CA VAL A 126 8.09 2.19 15.24
C VAL A 126 8.87 1.22 16.11
N LYS A 127 8.26 0.08 16.42
CA LYS A 127 8.87 -1.04 17.14
C LYS A 127 8.92 -2.27 16.23
N GLN A 128 10.06 -2.92 16.20
CA GLN A 128 10.25 -4.19 15.49
C GLN A 128 9.95 -5.36 16.41
N THR A 129 9.26 -6.38 15.88
CA THR A 129 9.01 -7.65 16.55
C THR A 129 9.29 -8.79 15.57
N GLU A 130 9.31 -10.02 16.06
CA GLU A 130 9.43 -11.22 15.22
C GLU A 130 8.24 -11.38 14.24
N GLN A 131 7.10 -10.78 14.55
CA GLN A 131 5.87 -10.86 13.74
C GLN A 131 5.69 -9.67 12.77
N GLY A 132 6.62 -8.70 12.78
CA GLY A 132 6.55 -7.48 11.97
C GLY A 132 6.79 -6.21 12.79
N SER A 133 6.42 -5.07 12.24
CA SER A 133 6.57 -3.78 12.91
C SER A 133 5.22 -3.17 13.28
N TYR A 134 5.19 -2.45 14.39
CA TYR A 134 4.02 -1.66 14.82
C TYR A 134 4.44 -0.30 15.36
N VAL A 135 3.50 0.64 15.43
CA VAL A 135 3.73 1.97 15.99
C VAL A 135 3.19 2.01 17.42
N ALA A 136 4.06 2.27 18.39
CA ALA A 136 3.73 2.31 19.81
C ALA A 136 3.23 3.71 20.23
N LEU A 137 2.02 4.09 19.83
CA LEU A 137 1.34 5.29 20.30
C LEU A 137 0.63 5.03 21.63
N ASP A 138 0.62 6.03 22.51
CA ASP A 138 -0.21 5.98 23.71
C ASP A 138 -1.69 6.28 23.39
N GLN A 139 -2.56 6.05 24.37
CA GLN A 139 -4.01 6.17 24.19
C GLN A 139 -4.44 7.59 23.81
N ASP A 140 -3.80 8.61 24.38
CA ASP A 140 -4.10 10.01 24.06
C ASP A 140 -3.67 10.36 22.62
N GLN A 141 -2.48 9.92 22.19
CA GLN A 141 -2.00 10.07 20.82
C GLN A 141 -2.90 9.39 19.82
N VAL A 142 -3.35 8.15 20.11
CA VAL A 142 -4.29 7.41 19.24
C VAL A 142 -5.62 8.16 19.14
N GLN A 143 -6.14 8.68 20.23
CA GLN A 143 -7.41 9.40 20.22
C GLN A 143 -7.30 10.72 19.45
N ARG A 144 -6.24 11.50 19.68
CA ARG A 144 -6.00 12.76 18.94
C ARG A 144 -5.82 12.51 17.45
N LEU A 145 -5.04 11.49 17.08
CA LEU A 145 -4.88 11.08 15.69
C LEU A 145 -6.22 10.71 15.04
N TYR A 146 -7.04 9.91 15.74
CA TYR A 146 -8.35 9.51 15.25
C TYR A 146 -9.27 10.72 14.99
N LEU A 147 -9.34 11.67 15.93
CA LEU A 147 -10.19 12.85 15.79
C LEU A 147 -9.73 13.76 14.64
N SER A 148 -8.42 14.01 14.53
CA SER A 148 -7.83 14.81 13.46
C SER A 148 -8.05 14.16 12.09
N LEU A 149 -7.78 12.85 11.98
CA LEU A 149 -7.99 12.08 10.76
C LEU A 149 -9.46 12.06 10.33
N LYS A 150 -10.36 11.78 11.27
CA LYS A 150 -11.80 11.75 11.02
C LYS A 150 -12.30 13.11 10.49
N ALA A 151 -11.91 14.20 11.12
CA ALA A 151 -12.30 15.54 10.70
C ALA A 151 -11.80 15.86 9.27
N ALA A 152 -10.55 15.52 8.96
CA ALA A 152 -9.96 15.74 7.64
C ALA A 152 -10.67 14.89 6.56
N VAL A 153 -10.93 13.61 6.83
CA VAL A 153 -11.63 12.69 5.92
C VAL A 153 -13.07 13.15 5.67
N GLU A 154 -13.81 13.54 6.72
CA GLU A 154 -15.18 14.04 6.59
C GLU A 154 -15.25 15.33 5.78
N ASN A 155 -14.26 16.21 5.92
CA ASN A 155 -14.19 17.45 5.15
C ASN A 155 -14.05 17.18 3.65
N GLU A 156 -13.17 16.25 3.25
CA GLU A 156 -13.01 15.88 1.84
C GLU A 156 -14.25 15.15 1.30
N THR A 157 -14.80 14.23 2.08
CA THR A 157 -16.03 13.50 1.70
C THR A 157 -17.22 14.44 1.48
N LYS A 158 -17.38 15.49 2.30
CA LYS A 158 -18.43 16.51 2.12
C LYS A 158 -18.26 17.30 0.82
N LYS A 159 -17.02 17.44 0.31
CA LYS A 159 -16.74 18.06 -1.00
C LYS A 159 -16.94 17.08 -2.17
N GLY A 160 -17.31 15.82 -1.90
CA GLY A 160 -17.44 14.77 -2.92
C GLY A 160 -16.08 14.23 -3.42
N ILE A 161 -15.00 14.48 -2.67
CA ILE A 161 -13.64 14.06 -3.00
C ILE A 161 -13.31 12.77 -2.23
N THR A 162 -12.72 11.79 -2.90
CA THR A 162 -12.19 10.59 -2.23
C THR A 162 -10.99 10.99 -1.41
N PRO A 163 -11.01 10.79 -0.07
CA PRO A 163 -9.90 11.17 0.79
C PRO A 163 -8.64 10.34 0.48
N ILE A 164 -7.54 11.03 0.18
CA ILE A 164 -6.21 10.43 -0.01
C ILE A 164 -5.27 11.10 0.98
N VAL A 165 -4.62 10.31 1.82
CA VAL A 165 -3.54 10.79 2.69
C VAL A 165 -2.20 10.55 2.00
N LEU A 166 -1.39 11.60 1.89
CA LEU A 166 -0.06 11.54 1.31
C LEU A 166 1.00 11.68 2.41
N THR A 167 1.93 10.73 2.46
CA THR A 167 2.96 10.64 3.49
C THR A 167 4.35 10.50 2.88
N SER A 168 5.39 10.65 3.72
CA SER A 168 6.71 10.21 3.32
C SER A 168 6.78 8.68 3.15
N PRO A 169 7.63 8.17 2.23
CA PRO A 169 7.76 6.73 2.00
C PRO A 169 8.17 5.95 3.25
N ALA A 170 8.98 6.57 4.11
CA ALA A 170 9.50 5.92 5.32
C ALA A 170 8.41 5.51 6.31
N ILE A 171 7.31 6.27 6.37
CA ILE A 171 6.25 6.03 7.35
C ILE A 171 4.93 5.53 6.75
N ARG A 172 4.80 5.50 5.41
CA ARG A 172 3.54 5.18 4.73
C ARG A 172 2.88 3.90 5.27
N ARG A 173 3.63 2.77 5.26
CA ARG A 173 3.10 1.48 5.74
C ARG A 173 2.71 1.52 7.21
N HIS A 174 3.49 2.19 8.02
CA HIS A 174 3.25 2.33 9.46
C HIS A 174 1.99 3.17 9.74
N PHE A 175 1.84 4.28 9.02
CA PHE A 175 0.63 5.11 9.11
C PHE A 175 -0.60 4.33 8.63
N LYS A 176 -0.51 3.60 7.50
CA LYS A 176 -1.60 2.74 7.03
C LYS A 176 -1.99 1.69 8.06
N ASN A 177 -1.02 1.01 8.69
CA ASN A 177 -1.28 0.00 9.71
C ASN A 177 -2.01 0.59 10.94
N VAL A 178 -1.58 1.74 11.43
CA VAL A 178 -2.26 2.44 12.55
C VAL A 178 -3.69 2.83 12.17
N THR A 179 -3.88 3.39 10.99
CA THR A 179 -5.18 3.94 10.56
C THR A 179 -6.14 2.89 10.02
N ALA A 180 -5.67 1.69 9.68
CA ALA A 180 -6.50 0.60 9.18
C ALA A 180 -7.61 0.17 10.16
N GLN A 181 -7.38 0.27 11.47
CA GLN A 181 -8.38 -0.01 12.49
C GLN A 181 -9.37 1.16 12.70
N MET A 182 -8.96 2.37 12.33
CA MET A 182 -9.76 3.59 12.47
C MET A 182 -10.66 3.81 11.24
N ILE A 183 -10.07 3.77 10.06
CA ILE A 183 -10.74 3.95 8.76
C ILE A 183 -10.16 2.92 7.78
N PRO A 184 -10.73 1.72 7.70
CA PRO A 184 -10.16 0.61 6.90
C PRO A 184 -9.94 0.93 5.43
N ASP A 185 -10.86 1.64 4.81
CA ASP A 185 -10.86 1.97 3.37
C ASP A 185 -10.06 3.24 3.05
N LEU A 186 -9.35 3.83 4.03
CA LEU A 186 -8.52 5.02 3.82
C LEU A 186 -7.40 4.75 2.82
N VAL A 187 -7.34 5.55 1.77
CA VAL A 187 -6.25 5.52 0.80
C VAL A 187 -5.05 6.27 1.38
N VAL A 188 -3.94 5.57 1.56
CA VAL A 188 -2.67 6.14 2.02
C VAL A 188 -1.61 5.90 0.95
N LEU A 189 -1.11 6.97 0.37
CA LEU A 189 -0.07 6.95 -0.67
C LEU A 189 1.19 7.63 -0.14
N SER A 190 2.32 7.31 -0.74
CA SER A 190 3.58 8.03 -0.50
C SER A 190 3.96 8.91 -1.70
N TYR A 191 4.83 9.88 -1.46
CA TYR A 191 5.35 10.73 -2.56
C TYR A 191 6.01 9.91 -3.68
N ASN A 192 6.57 8.73 -3.38
CA ASN A 192 7.19 7.85 -4.35
C ASN A 192 6.18 7.11 -5.26
N GLU A 193 4.91 7.13 -4.90
CA GLU A 193 3.82 6.48 -5.65
C GLU A 193 3.07 7.48 -6.54
N MET A 194 3.43 8.76 -6.49
CA MET A 194 2.91 9.77 -7.39
C MET A 194 3.72 9.76 -8.69
N ASP A 195 3.04 9.55 -9.81
CA ASP A 195 3.64 9.72 -11.15
C ASP A 195 4.07 11.18 -11.33
N THR A 196 5.15 11.40 -12.05
CA THR A 196 5.71 12.73 -12.29
C THR A 196 4.77 13.69 -13.03
N THR A 197 3.73 13.15 -13.67
CA THR A 197 2.70 13.92 -14.39
C THR A 197 1.55 14.36 -13.50
N VAL A 198 1.49 13.90 -12.24
CA VAL A 198 0.40 14.24 -11.31
C VAL A 198 0.70 15.56 -10.60
N GLU A 199 -0.22 16.49 -10.68
CA GLU A 199 -0.20 17.71 -9.88
C GLU A 199 -0.79 17.45 -8.48
N VAL A 200 -0.05 17.82 -7.42
CA VAL A 200 -0.45 17.55 -6.03
C VAL A 200 -0.89 18.84 -5.35
N PHE A 201 -2.09 18.83 -4.79
CA PHE A 201 -2.69 19.94 -4.03
C PHE A 201 -2.97 19.47 -2.60
N SER A 202 -2.46 20.16 -1.59
CA SER A 202 -2.76 19.88 -0.19
C SER A 202 -4.05 20.61 0.22
N ASP A 203 -5.10 19.85 0.53
CA ASP A 203 -6.40 20.35 0.96
C ASP A 203 -6.60 20.34 2.48
N GLY A 204 -5.67 19.67 3.20
CA GLY A 204 -5.74 19.57 4.65
C GLY A 204 -4.46 18.98 5.26
N VAL A 205 -4.32 19.13 6.56
CA VAL A 205 -3.18 18.61 7.34
C VAL A 205 -3.70 17.88 8.56
N ILE A 206 -3.20 16.66 8.78
CA ILE A 206 -3.45 15.87 10.00
C ILE A 206 -2.33 16.19 10.99
N SER A 207 -2.70 16.55 12.21
CA SER A 207 -1.78 16.83 13.33
C SER A 207 -2.34 16.25 14.64
N ILE A 208 -1.46 16.07 15.64
CA ILE A 208 -1.84 15.62 16.99
C ILE A 208 -1.17 16.45 18.07
#